data_ba76f51a009b91122de0215b8506240b
#
_entry.id   ba76f51a009b91122de0215b8506240b
#
_cell.length_a   1.000
_cell.length_b   1.000
_cell.length_c   1.000
_cell.angle_alpha   90.00
_cell.angle_beta   90.00
_cell.angle_gamma   90.00
#
_symmetry.space_group_name_H-M   'P 1'
#
loop_
_entity.id
_entity.type
_entity.pdbx_description
1 polymer ?
#
loop_
_entity_poly.entity_id
_entity_poly.type
_entity_poly.pdbx_seq_one_letter_code
_entity_poly.pdbx_strand_id
1 'polypeptide(L)'
;MKKRFLYPIKKIALMLLFVFVLTNVNANTNRDTLRVLFVGNSYIFFNNLPQMVSLISDSLNTKLICKQSVFGGATLGDHWNSRKGIRTRAILEQEKFDIVVIQDNSMWPLEHADSVLMIGKLLCDLIKSKNATPYIYNTWSRESTPQTQSAINKTYESLALQTQSVLVPVGSIWAEAKAQKPTVQLHMSDDSHPSWHGTFLTALSFVKKITGTLPTRYKSMYNYPAMDKENIFIMWMPQDDVFFCDKIVKNYFK
;
A
#
# COMPACT_ATOMS: atom_id res chain seq x y z
N MET A 1 97.57 18.37 6.07
CA MET A 1 96.51 18.22 7.07
C MET A 1 95.26 18.84 6.51
N LYS A 2 94.30 18.05 5.99
CA LYS A 2 92.99 18.54 5.47
C LYS A 2 91.91 18.02 6.38
N LYS A 3 91.24 18.87 7.11
CA LYS A 3 90.09 18.55 7.92
C LYS A 3 88.86 18.41 6.97
N ARG A 4 88.26 17.21 6.93
CA ARG A 4 86.98 16.98 6.27
C ARG A 4 85.86 17.40 7.23
N PHE A 5 85.06 18.35 6.82
CA PHE A 5 83.79 18.69 7.47
C PHE A 5 82.73 17.70 7.01
N LEU A 6 82.17 16.99 7.97
CA LEU A 6 80.99 16.16 7.76
C LEU A 6 79.76 17.01 8.03
N TYR A 7 78.87 17.18 7.01
CA TYR A 7 77.56 17.77 7.17
C TYR A 7 76.57 16.72 7.65
N PRO A 8 75.75 16.97 8.66
CA PRO A 8 74.69 16.05 9.06
C PRO A 8 73.52 16.17 8.09
N ILE A 9 73.14 15.06 7.48
CA ILE A 9 71.98 14.94 6.65
C ILE A 9 70.75 15.09 7.57
N LYS A 10 70.07 16.22 7.51
CA LYS A 10 68.76 16.43 8.13
C LYS A 10 67.75 15.57 7.40
N LYS A 11 67.23 14.55 8.05
CA LYS A 11 66.07 13.80 7.59
C LYS A 11 64.84 14.74 7.57
N ILE A 12 64.43 15.17 6.39
CA ILE A 12 63.15 15.82 6.17
C ILE A 12 62.08 14.73 6.23
N ALA A 13 61.45 14.61 7.37
CA ALA A 13 60.23 13.81 7.51
C ALA A 13 59.10 14.52 6.74
N LEU A 14 58.77 14.01 5.57
CA LEU A 14 57.62 14.43 4.80
C LEU A 14 56.37 13.92 5.53
N MET A 15 55.79 14.81 6.36
CA MET A 15 54.52 14.56 7.04
C MET A 15 53.40 14.74 6.01
N LEU A 16 52.99 13.58 5.41
CA LEU A 16 51.78 13.53 4.59
C LEU A 16 50.57 13.80 5.48
N LEU A 17 50.10 15.03 5.49
CA LEU A 17 48.87 15.44 6.10
C LEU A 17 47.70 14.84 5.23
N PHE A 18 47.18 13.68 5.62
CA PHE A 18 45.96 13.16 5.06
C PHE A 18 44.81 14.02 5.56
N VAL A 19 44.49 15.06 4.80
CA VAL A 19 43.23 15.80 5.01
C VAL A 19 42.08 14.89 4.62
N PHE A 20 41.51 14.21 5.60
CA PHE A 20 40.22 13.55 5.46
C PHE A 20 39.17 14.67 5.29
N VAL A 21 38.89 15.07 4.05
CA VAL A 21 37.70 15.82 3.72
C VAL A 21 36.53 14.89 3.98
N LEU A 22 35.97 14.97 5.19
CA LEU A 22 34.65 14.46 5.49
C LEU A 22 33.68 15.30 4.63
N THR A 23 33.50 14.91 3.40
CA THR A 23 32.29 15.31 2.66
C THR A 23 31.13 14.75 3.46
N ASN A 24 30.51 15.60 4.26
CA ASN A 24 29.15 15.36 4.71
C ASN A 24 28.32 15.30 3.43
N VAL A 25 28.23 14.11 2.86
CA VAL A 25 27.17 13.76 1.94
C VAL A 25 25.92 13.78 2.82
N ASN A 26 25.34 14.97 2.96
CA ASN A 26 23.94 15.08 3.26
C ASN A 26 23.25 14.35 2.08
N ALA A 27 23.12 13.05 2.22
CA ALA A 27 22.13 12.32 1.47
C ALA A 27 20.80 12.94 1.88
N ASN A 28 20.43 14.01 1.20
CA ASN A 28 19.07 14.47 1.11
C ASN A 28 18.38 13.33 0.38
N THR A 29 18.04 12.28 1.14
CA THR A 29 17.21 11.19 0.65
C THR A 29 15.86 11.83 0.40
N ASN A 30 15.73 12.44 -0.80
CA ASN A 30 14.44 12.80 -1.33
C ASN A 30 13.67 11.49 -1.35
N ARG A 31 12.93 11.27 -0.27
CA ARG A 31 12.11 10.10 -0.09
C ARG A 31 11.03 10.16 -1.15
N ASP A 32 10.98 9.17 -2.02
CA ASP A 32 9.94 9.09 -3.03
C ASP A 32 8.57 9.15 -2.35
N THR A 33 7.71 10.02 -2.84
CA THR A 33 6.36 10.17 -2.29
C THR A 33 5.37 9.90 -3.40
N LEU A 34 4.49 8.91 -3.19
CA LEU A 34 3.40 8.59 -4.11
C LEU A 34 2.06 8.97 -3.49
N ARG A 35 1.25 9.67 -4.25
CA ARG A 35 -0.12 10.04 -3.90
C ARG A 35 -1.06 8.95 -4.40
N VAL A 36 -1.80 8.34 -3.48
CA VAL A 36 -2.68 7.20 -3.76
C VAL A 36 -4.13 7.58 -3.44
N LEU A 37 -5.03 7.45 -4.40
CA LEU A 37 -6.48 7.57 -4.18
C LEU A 37 -7.10 6.19 -4.11
N PHE A 38 -7.81 5.89 -3.01
CA PHE A 38 -8.63 4.70 -2.89
C PHE A 38 -10.08 5.03 -3.23
N VAL A 39 -10.66 4.29 -4.18
CA VAL A 39 -12.03 4.47 -4.69
C VAL A 39 -12.82 3.19 -4.45
N GLY A 40 -13.93 3.28 -3.73
CA GLY A 40 -14.81 2.14 -3.45
C GLY A 40 -15.77 2.37 -2.28
N ASN A 41 -15.84 1.43 -1.35
CA ASN A 41 -16.88 1.40 -0.34
C ASN A 41 -16.34 1.07 1.07
N SER A 42 -17.18 0.45 1.90
CA SER A 42 -16.82 0.10 3.29
C SER A 42 -15.60 -0.80 3.40
N TYR A 43 -15.28 -1.63 2.42
CA TYR A 43 -14.06 -2.44 2.43
C TYR A 43 -12.77 -1.59 2.41
N ILE A 44 -12.88 -0.32 2.07
CA ILE A 44 -11.78 0.65 2.12
C ILE A 44 -11.79 1.45 3.42
N PHE A 45 -12.95 1.98 3.84
CA PHE A 45 -12.95 2.87 5.00
C PHE A 45 -13.01 2.14 6.36
N PHE A 46 -13.44 0.87 6.41
CA PHE A 46 -13.38 0.11 7.67
C PHE A 46 -11.93 0.05 8.18
N ASN A 47 -11.78 0.31 9.48
CA ASN A 47 -10.49 0.38 10.17
C ASN A 47 -9.46 1.29 9.49
N ASN A 48 -9.90 2.30 8.72
CA ASN A 48 -9.04 3.27 8.05
C ASN A 48 -7.92 2.65 7.20
N LEU A 49 -8.25 1.71 6.29
CA LEU A 49 -7.27 1.05 5.43
C LEU A 49 -6.30 2.02 4.74
N PRO A 50 -6.73 3.13 4.09
CA PRO A 50 -5.80 4.05 3.44
C PRO A 50 -4.80 4.68 4.42
N GLN A 51 -5.24 4.99 5.64
CA GLN A 51 -4.37 5.53 6.67
C GLN A 51 -3.37 4.49 7.17
N MET A 52 -3.78 3.21 7.30
CA MET A 52 -2.88 2.11 7.64
C MET A 52 -1.81 1.92 6.57
N VAL A 53 -2.16 1.97 5.28
CA VAL A 53 -1.21 1.91 4.16
C VAL A 53 -0.18 3.04 4.27
N SER A 54 -0.64 4.27 4.52
CA SER A 54 0.23 5.43 4.76
C SER A 54 1.19 5.19 5.92
N LEU A 55 0.67 4.83 7.10
CA LEU A 55 1.46 4.66 8.34
C LEU A 55 2.49 3.52 8.24
N ILE A 56 2.14 2.42 7.57
CA ILE A 56 3.09 1.32 7.33
C ILE A 56 4.22 1.76 6.41
N SER A 57 3.91 2.56 5.37
CA SER A 57 4.92 3.07 4.44
C SER A 57 5.84 4.13 5.03
N ASP A 58 5.51 4.70 6.19
CA ASP A 58 6.28 5.78 6.81
C ASP A 58 7.73 5.40 7.18
N SER A 59 8.03 4.12 7.30
CA SER A 59 9.39 3.63 7.56
C SER A 59 10.16 3.18 6.31
N LEU A 60 9.54 3.31 5.12
CA LEU A 60 10.13 2.88 3.85
C LEU A 60 10.75 4.04 3.09
N ASN A 61 11.56 3.75 2.07
CA ASN A 61 12.10 4.76 1.16
C ASN A 61 11.02 5.42 0.30
N THR A 62 9.91 4.72 0.02
CA THR A 62 8.75 5.26 -0.67
C THR A 62 7.62 5.48 0.32
N LYS A 63 7.24 6.75 0.52
CA LYS A 63 6.11 7.16 1.36
C LYS A 63 4.82 7.17 0.53
N LEU A 64 3.73 6.61 1.08
CA LEU A 64 2.41 6.64 0.46
C LEU A 64 1.53 7.66 1.17
N ILE A 65 1.09 8.70 0.44
CA ILE A 65 0.09 9.67 0.91
C ILE A 65 -1.25 9.23 0.36
N CYS A 66 -2.09 8.66 1.22
CA CYS A 66 -3.35 8.06 0.83
C CYS A 66 -4.53 9.00 1.07
N LYS A 67 -5.42 9.09 0.09
CA LYS A 67 -6.72 9.73 0.15
C LYS A 67 -7.80 8.72 -0.25
N GLN A 68 -9.05 8.97 0.11
CA GLN A 68 -10.15 8.09 -0.27
C GLN A 68 -11.32 8.86 -0.88
N SER A 69 -12.03 8.19 -1.79
CA SER A 69 -13.34 8.55 -2.31
C SER A 69 -14.25 7.35 -2.13
N VAL A 70 -15.05 7.33 -1.07
CA VAL A 70 -15.79 6.15 -0.63
C VAL A 70 -17.19 6.48 -0.19
N PHE A 71 -18.09 5.50 -0.31
CA PHE A 71 -19.44 5.55 0.27
C PHE A 71 -19.89 4.12 0.61
N GLY A 72 -20.61 3.94 1.71
CA GLY A 72 -21.10 2.63 2.15
C GLY A 72 -21.90 1.92 1.06
N GLY A 73 -21.49 0.69 0.69
CA GLY A 73 -22.14 -0.11 -0.35
C GLY A 73 -22.08 0.47 -1.77
N ALA A 74 -21.18 1.44 -2.03
CA ALA A 74 -21.03 2.00 -3.37
C ALA A 74 -20.49 0.97 -4.35
N THR A 75 -20.97 1.03 -5.59
CA THR A 75 -20.45 0.31 -6.73
C THR A 75 -19.52 1.21 -7.56
N LEU A 76 -18.72 0.64 -8.45
CA LEU A 76 -17.97 1.43 -9.43
C LEU A 76 -18.92 2.28 -10.29
N GLY A 77 -20.14 1.78 -10.57
CA GLY A 77 -21.18 2.53 -11.26
C GLY A 77 -21.64 3.78 -10.52
N ASP A 78 -21.69 3.75 -9.17
CA ASP A 78 -21.98 4.93 -8.36
C ASP A 78 -20.86 5.97 -8.45
N HIS A 79 -19.61 5.54 -8.43
CA HIS A 79 -18.44 6.40 -8.61
C HIS A 79 -18.39 7.05 -10.01
N TRP A 80 -18.66 6.25 -11.05
CA TRP A 80 -18.69 6.74 -12.43
C TRP A 80 -19.78 7.79 -12.65
N ASN A 81 -20.97 7.52 -12.14
CA ASN A 81 -22.14 8.38 -12.35
C ASN A 81 -22.33 9.46 -11.27
N SER A 82 -21.37 9.60 -10.34
CA SER A 82 -21.44 10.56 -9.23
C SER A 82 -22.72 10.44 -8.40
N ARG A 83 -23.21 9.20 -8.20
CA ARG A 83 -24.38 8.93 -7.36
C ARG A 83 -24.02 9.05 -5.87
N LYS A 84 -25.01 9.09 -5.00
CA LYS A 84 -24.87 9.13 -3.54
C LYS A 84 -23.98 10.29 -3.03
N GLY A 85 -23.86 11.39 -3.78
CA GLY A 85 -22.97 12.49 -3.44
C GLY A 85 -21.47 12.22 -3.66
N ILE A 86 -21.13 11.10 -4.28
CA ILE A 86 -19.74 10.72 -4.56
C ILE A 86 -19.11 11.67 -5.59
N ARG A 87 -17.88 12.11 -5.33
CA ARG A 87 -17.17 13.08 -6.14
C ARG A 87 -15.90 12.53 -6.81
N THR A 88 -15.81 11.22 -7.05
CA THR A 88 -14.60 10.57 -7.57
C THR A 88 -14.08 11.24 -8.84
N ARG A 89 -14.94 11.46 -9.82
CA ARG A 89 -14.53 12.09 -11.09
C ARG A 89 -14.05 13.53 -10.89
N ALA A 90 -14.75 14.31 -10.05
CA ALA A 90 -14.33 15.67 -9.73
C ALA A 90 -12.98 15.70 -8.98
N ILE A 91 -12.73 14.75 -8.07
CA ILE A 91 -11.44 14.61 -7.38
C ILE A 91 -10.33 14.33 -8.40
N LEU A 92 -10.54 13.42 -9.35
CA LEU A 92 -9.57 13.10 -10.40
C LEU A 92 -9.33 14.26 -11.37
N GLU A 93 -10.28 15.18 -11.52
CA GLU A 93 -10.10 16.41 -12.31
C GLU A 93 -9.30 17.48 -11.55
N GLN A 94 -9.51 17.58 -10.24
CA GLN A 94 -8.97 18.67 -9.41
C GLN A 94 -7.62 18.36 -8.79
N GLU A 95 -7.30 17.08 -8.60
CA GLU A 95 -6.10 16.65 -7.87
C GLU A 95 -5.28 15.63 -8.68
N LYS A 96 -3.97 15.66 -8.47
CA LYS A 96 -3.04 14.70 -9.08
C LYS A 96 -2.78 13.53 -8.13
N PHE A 97 -2.82 12.33 -8.68
CA PHE A 97 -2.45 11.09 -8.02
C PHE A 97 -1.48 10.31 -8.91
N ASP A 98 -0.58 9.55 -8.30
CA ASP A 98 0.31 8.64 -9.01
C ASP A 98 -0.39 7.29 -9.23
N ILE A 99 -1.21 6.91 -8.25
CA ILE A 99 -1.94 5.64 -8.22
C ILE A 99 -3.40 5.89 -7.84
N VAL A 100 -4.30 5.22 -8.53
CA VAL A 100 -5.72 5.17 -8.15
C VAL A 100 -6.14 3.70 -8.00
N VAL A 101 -6.51 3.32 -6.79
CA VAL A 101 -7.03 1.99 -6.46
C VAL A 101 -8.53 1.99 -6.64
N ILE A 102 -9.08 1.04 -7.39
CA ILE A 102 -10.52 0.88 -7.57
C ILE A 102 -11.00 -0.46 -7.06
N GLN A 103 -12.16 -0.49 -6.39
CA GLN A 103 -12.79 -1.67 -5.83
C GLN A 103 -14.32 -1.53 -5.93
N ASP A 104 -14.99 -2.59 -6.40
CA ASP A 104 -16.45 -2.61 -6.51
C ASP A 104 -17.14 -3.11 -5.23
N ASN A 105 -18.44 -3.09 -5.18
CA ASN A 105 -19.22 -3.71 -4.12
C ASN A 105 -18.84 -5.19 -3.94
N SER A 106 -18.90 -5.67 -2.70
CA SER A 106 -18.43 -7.01 -2.32
C SER A 106 -19.01 -8.16 -3.15
N MET A 107 -20.27 -8.05 -3.57
CA MET A 107 -20.97 -9.08 -4.33
C MET A 107 -20.95 -8.83 -5.85
N TRP A 108 -20.67 -7.61 -6.31
CA TRP A 108 -20.70 -7.25 -7.73
C TRP A 108 -19.78 -8.12 -8.61
N PRO A 109 -18.56 -8.48 -8.20
CA PRO A 109 -17.71 -9.36 -8.99
C PRO A 109 -18.30 -10.76 -9.24
N LEU A 110 -19.21 -11.21 -8.39
CA LEU A 110 -19.94 -12.49 -8.55
C LEU A 110 -21.23 -12.32 -9.33
N GLU A 111 -22.03 -11.33 -8.96
CA GLU A 111 -23.42 -11.21 -9.44
C GLU A 111 -23.53 -10.35 -10.70
N HIS A 112 -22.60 -9.45 -10.92
CA HIS A 112 -22.62 -8.43 -11.97
C HIS A 112 -21.25 -8.25 -12.65
N ALA A 113 -20.54 -9.34 -12.93
CA ALA A 113 -19.18 -9.34 -13.49
C ALA A 113 -19.05 -8.43 -14.73
N ASP A 114 -20.02 -8.50 -15.66
CA ASP A 114 -19.99 -7.65 -16.87
C ASP A 114 -20.05 -6.15 -16.55
N SER A 115 -20.83 -5.76 -15.53
CA SER A 115 -20.88 -4.38 -15.05
C SER A 115 -19.56 -3.94 -14.47
N VAL A 116 -18.91 -4.80 -13.66
CA VAL A 116 -17.57 -4.54 -13.10
C VAL A 116 -16.54 -4.33 -14.22
N LEU A 117 -16.56 -5.19 -15.24
CA LEU A 117 -15.64 -5.08 -16.38
C LEU A 117 -15.89 -3.79 -17.19
N MET A 118 -17.15 -3.51 -17.52
CA MET A 118 -17.52 -2.34 -18.32
C MET A 118 -17.18 -1.03 -17.60
N ILE A 119 -17.66 -0.86 -16.37
CA ILE A 119 -17.46 0.39 -15.62
C ILE A 119 -16.01 0.50 -15.12
N GLY A 120 -15.42 -0.61 -14.70
CA GLY A 120 -14.01 -0.67 -14.30
C GLY A 120 -13.10 -0.21 -15.43
N LYS A 121 -13.39 -0.61 -16.68
CA LYS A 121 -12.64 -0.13 -17.86
C LYS A 121 -12.78 1.38 -18.04
N LEU A 122 -13.99 1.95 -17.96
CA LEU A 122 -14.20 3.39 -18.06
C LEU A 122 -13.41 4.18 -17.01
N LEU A 123 -13.40 3.70 -15.77
CA LEU A 123 -12.63 4.31 -14.70
C LEU A 123 -11.12 4.17 -14.93
N CYS A 124 -10.63 3.01 -15.37
CA CYS A 124 -9.22 2.82 -15.69
C CYS A 124 -8.75 3.75 -16.83
N ASP A 125 -9.56 3.91 -17.86
CA ASP A 125 -9.26 4.80 -18.99
C ASP A 125 -9.21 6.27 -18.50
N LEU A 126 -10.15 6.69 -17.65
CA LEU A 126 -10.13 8.02 -17.01
C LEU A 126 -8.88 8.21 -16.15
N ILE A 127 -8.54 7.25 -15.31
CA ILE A 127 -7.36 7.31 -14.43
C ILE A 127 -6.09 7.49 -15.27
N LYS A 128 -5.92 6.69 -16.32
CA LYS A 128 -4.78 6.79 -17.24
C LYS A 128 -4.73 8.13 -17.97
N SER A 129 -5.88 8.70 -18.35
CA SER A 129 -5.95 10.03 -18.97
C SER A 129 -5.46 11.16 -18.06
N LYS A 130 -5.41 10.90 -16.73
CA LYS A 130 -4.85 11.80 -15.71
C LYS A 130 -3.38 11.49 -15.37
N ASN A 131 -2.72 10.65 -16.16
CA ASN A 131 -1.35 10.16 -15.93
C ASN A 131 -1.17 9.42 -14.59
N ALA A 132 -2.24 8.82 -14.06
CA ALA A 132 -2.18 7.94 -12.89
C ALA A 132 -2.23 6.47 -13.30
N THR A 133 -1.66 5.60 -12.48
CA THR A 133 -1.70 4.15 -12.69
C THR A 133 -2.91 3.55 -11.99
N PRO A 134 -3.82 2.86 -12.71
CA PRO A 134 -4.92 2.16 -12.08
C PRO A 134 -4.45 0.86 -11.40
N TYR A 135 -4.88 0.67 -10.16
CA TYR A 135 -4.69 -0.53 -9.37
C TYR A 135 -6.04 -1.16 -9.09
N ILE A 136 -6.17 -2.45 -9.38
CA ILE A 136 -7.38 -3.21 -9.15
C ILE A 136 -7.28 -3.92 -7.81
N TYR A 137 -8.17 -3.55 -6.89
CA TYR A 137 -8.26 -4.17 -5.58
C TYR A 137 -9.15 -5.43 -5.67
N ASN A 138 -8.54 -6.60 -5.84
CA ASN A 138 -9.22 -7.88 -5.77
C ASN A 138 -9.59 -8.17 -4.32
N THR A 139 -10.88 -8.14 -4.03
CA THR A 139 -11.43 -8.34 -2.68
C THR A 139 -11.58 -9.82 -2.32
N TRP A 140 -11.95 -10.09 -1.09
CA TRP A 140 -12.18 -11.42 -0.53
C TRP A 140 -13.64 -11.87 -0.65
N SER A 141 -13.86 -13.18 -0.56
CA SER A 141 -15.16 -13.79 -0.41
C SER A 141 -15.73 -13.56 1.00
N ARG A 142 -17.04 -13.73 1.17
CA ARG A 142 -17.60 -13.82 2.51
C ARG A 142 -17.03 -15.03 3.26
N GLU A 143 -16.98 -14.96 4.59
CA GLU A 143 -16.45 -16.04 5.42
C GLU A 143 -17.24 -17.34 5.27
N SER A 144 -18.58 -17.21 5.15
CA SER A 144 -19.49 -18.34 4.95
C SER A 144 -19.46 -18.98 3.55
N THR A 145 -18.88 -18.29 2.55
CA THR A 145 -18.84 -18.75 1.16
C THR A 145 -17.43 -18.69 0.54
N PRO A 146 -16.41 -19.30 1.17
CA PRO A 146 -15.01 -19.17 0.72
C PRO A 146 -14.78 -19.77 -0.68
N GLN A 147 -15.62 -20.69 -1.13
CA GLN A 147 -15.57 -21.30 -2.47
C GLN A 147 -15.81 -20.27 -3.60
N THR A 148 -16.41 -19.10 -3.30
CA THR A 148 -16.67 -18.07 -4.31
C THR A 148 -15.43 -17.21 -4.64
N GLN A 149 -14.35 -17.36 -3.89
CA GLN A 149 -13.13 -16.56 -4.09
C GLN A 149 -12.56 -16.69 -5.50
N SER A 150 -12.60 -17.89 -6.09
CA SER A 150 -12.09 -18.11 -7.44
C SER A 150 -12.85 -17.31 -8.50
N ALA A 151 -14.18 -17.18 -8.36
CA ALA A 151 -15.00 -16.38 -9.26
C ALA A 151 -14.74 -14.88 -9.09
N ILE A 152 -14.58 -14.40 -7.85
CA ILE A 152 -14.17 -13.01 -7.58
C ILE A 152 -12.82 -12.71 -8.22
N ASN A 153 -11.84 -13.59 -8.02
CA ASN A 153 -10.51 -13.44 -8.63
C ASN A 153 -10.60 -13.31 -10.14
N LYS A 154 -11.35 -14.22 -10.80
CA LYS A 154 -11.50 -14.24 -12.26
C LYS A 154 -12.02 -12.90 -12.80
N THR A 155 -12.98 -12.27 -12.14
CA THR A 155 -13.55 -10.99 -12.57
C THR A 155 -12.49 -9.87 -12.47
N TYR A 156 -11.80 -9.75 -11.34
CA TYR A 156 -10.79 -8.69 -11.15
C TYR A 156 -9.51 -8.93 -11.97
N GLU A 157 -9.10 -10.18 -12.16
CA GLU A 157 -7.98 -10.55 -13.04
C GLU A 157 -8.31 -10.20 -14.50
N SER A 158 -9.54 -10.50 -14.96
CA SER A 158 -10.01 -10.12 -16.29
C SER A 158 -10.00 -8.60 -16.47
N LEU A 159 -10.47 -7.84 -15.47
CA LEU A 159 -10.43 -6.38 -15.51
C LEU A 159 -8.98 -5.87 -15.60
N ALA A 160 -8.11 -6.37 -14.75
CA ALA A 160 -6.70 -5.96 -14.73
C ALA A 160 -6.00 -6.26 -16.06
N LEU A 161 -6.24 -7.43 -16.64
CA LEU A 161 -5.69 -7.84 -17.93
C LEU A 161 -6.20 -6.94 -19.06
N GLN A 162 -7.54 -6.78 -19.19
CA GLN A 162 -8.15 -5.97 -20.26
C GLN A 162 -7.75 -4.50 -20.21
N THR A 163 -7.48 -3.99 -19.01
CA THR A 163 -7.12 -2.59 -18.81
C THR A 163 -5.62 -2.39 -18.63
N GLN A 164 -4.79 -3.43 -18.69
CA GLN A 164 -3.35 -3.34 -18.38
C GLN A 164 -3.10 -2.61 -17.06
N SER A 165 -3.90 -2.94 -16.05
CA SER A 165 -3.83 -2.36 -14.71
C SER A 165 -3.09 -3.28 -13.75
N VAL A 166 -2.61 -2.74 -12.64
CA VAL A 166 -1.92 -3.53 -11.61
C VAL A 166 -2.94 -4.20 -10.71
N LEU A 167 -2.91 -5.53 -10.63
CA LEU A 167 -3.74 -6.28 -9.68
C LEU A 167 -3.09 -6.34 -8.30
N VAL A 168 -3.87 -6.04 -7.25
CA VAL A 168 -3.52 -6.32 -5.85
C VAL A 168 -4.37 -7.49 -5.37
N PRO A 169 -3.83 -8.71 -5.28
CA PRO A 169 -4.59 -9.96 -5.11
C PRO A 169 -4.95 -10.22 -3.64
N VAL A 170 -5.61 -9.27 -2.99
CA VAL A 170 -5.89 -9.34 -1.54
C VAL A 170 -6.73 -10.56 -1.18
N GLY A 171 -7.77 -10.86 -1.96
CA GLY A 171 -8.63 -12.01 -1.69
C GLY A 171 -7.87 -13.34 -1.72
N SER A 172 -6.93 -13.51 -2.67
CA SER A 172 -6.07 -14.69 -2.72
C SER A 172 -5.12 -14.75 -1.52
N ILE A 173 -4.59 -13.60 -1.07
CA ILE A 173 -3.73 -13.50 0.12
C ILE A 173 -4.53 -13.85 1.39
N TRP A 174 -5.80 -13.44 1.47
CA TRP A 174 -6.69 -13.82 2.58
C TRP A 174 -6.96 -15.31 2.58
N ALA A 175 -7.22 -15.92 1.42
CA ALA A 175 -7.40 -17.37 1.30
C ALA A 175 -6.16 -18.13 1.77
N GLU A 176 -4.97 -17.68 1.39
CA GLU A 176 -3.69 -18.25 1.85
C GLU A 176 -3.53 -18.13 3.37
N ALA A 177 -3.86 -16.96 3.95
CA ALA A 177 -3.80 -16.76 5.39
C ALA A 177 -4.74 -17.72 6.15
N LYS A 178 -5.98 -17.90 5.66
CA LYS A 178 -6.95 -18.86 6.22
C LYS A 178 -6.48 -20.30 6.07
N ALA A 179 -5.84 -20.65 4.96
CA ALA A 179 -5.28 -22.00 4.75
C ALA A 179 -4.14 -22.30 5.75
N GLN A 180 -3.26 -21.33 6.03
CA GLN A 180 -2.16 -21.50 6.98
C GLN A 180 -2.59 -21.41 8.46
N LYS A 181 -3.58 -20.59 8.79
CA LYS A 181 -4.12 -20.41 10.14
C LYS A 181 -5.65 -20.33 10.06
N PRO A 182 -6.38 -21.45 10.05
CA PRO A 182 -7.85 -21.46 9.93
C PRO A 182 -8.57 -20.64 11.00
N THR A 183 -7.96 -20.47 12.17
CA THR A 183 -8.51 -19.71 13.29
C THR A 183 -8.28 -18.19 13.18
N VAL A 184 -7.54 -17.71 12.17
CA VAL A 184 -7.32 -16.27 12.01
C VAL A 184 -8.64 -15.56 11.67
N GLN A 185 -8.97 -14.55 12.47
CA GLN A 185 -10.20 -13.77 12.28
C GLN A 185 -9.93 -12.62 11.31
N LEU A 186 -10.14 -12.86 10.00
CA LEU A 186 -9.98 -11.82 8.98
C LEU A 186 -11.25 -11.01 8.76
N HIS A 187 -12.42 -11.64 8.99
CA HIS A 187 -13.72 -10.99 8.89
C HIS A 187 -14.23 -10.52 10.25
N MET A 188 -15.09 -9.54 10.23
CA MET A 188 -15.95 -9.20 11.37
C MET A 188 -17.09 -10.21 11.50
N SER A 189 -17.87 -10.13 12.57
CA SER A 189 -19.02 -11.02 12.83
C SER A 189 -20.16 -10.92 11.81
N ASP A 190 -20.09 -9.95 10.91
CA ASP A 190 -21.08 -9.77 9.83
C ASP A 190 -20.72 -10.57 8.55
N ASP A 191 -19.74 -11.47 8.63
CA ASP A 191 -19.36 -12.36 7.53
C ASP A 191 -18.72 -11.63 6.32
N SER A 192 -18.49 -10.32 6.40
CA SER A 192 -18.18 -9.50 5.23
C SER A 192 -17.06 -8.50 5.45
N HIS A 193 -17.24 -7.59 6.40
CA HIS A 193 -16.28 -6.51 6.62
C HIS A 193 -14.97 -7.02 7.22
N PRO A 194 -13.85 -6.31 6.96
CA PRO A 194 -12.57 -6.73 7.49
C PRO A 194 -12.46 -6.46 8.99
N SER A 195 -11.97 -7.43 9.73
CA SER A 195 -11.47 -7.23 11.09
C SER A 195 -10.19 -6.39 11.07
N TRP A 196 -9.60 -6.11 12.24
CA TRP A 196 -8.28 -5.49 12.31
C TRP A 196 -7.19 -6.33 11.64
N HIS A 197 -7.22 -7.67 11.81
CA HIS A 197 -6.28 -8.58 11.13
C HIS A 197 -6.47 -8.53 9.61
N GLY A 198 -7.71 -8.56 9.14
CA GLY A 198 -8.02 -8.46 7.72
C GLY A 198 -7.55 -7.13 7.12
N THR A 199 -7.81 -6.01 7.80
CA THR A 199 -7.36 -4.70 7.35
C THR A 199 -5.84 -4.59 7.33
N PHE A 200 -5.15 -5.11 8.36
CA PHE A 200 -3.69 -5.07 8.42
C PHE A 200 -3.04 -5.91 7.32
N LEU A 201 -3.53 -7.14 7.11
CA LEU A 201 -3.08 -8.01 6.01
C LEU A 201 -3.28 -7.35 4.65
N THR A 202 -4.44 -6.70 4.46
CA THR A 202 -4.75 -5.93 3.25
C THR A 202 -3.80 -4.75 3.07
N ALA A 203 -3.54 -3.98 4.13
CA ALA A 203 -2.62 -2.84 4.09
C ALA A 203 -1.19 -3.27 3.73
N LEU A 204 -0.69 -4.36 4.32
CA LEU A 204 0.61 -4.94 3.95
C LEU A 204 0.66 -5.36 2.47
N SER A 205 -0.44 -5.92 1.96
CA SER A 205 -0.54 -6.34 0.55
C SER A 205 -0.40 -5.13 -0.40
N PHE A 206 -1.06 -4.02 -0.08
CA PHE A 206 -0.91 -2.77 -0.84
C PHE A 206 0.49 -2.19 -0.73
N VAL A 207 1.03 -2.08 0.48
CA VAL A 207 2.39 -1.55 0.69
C VAL A 207 3.40 -2.38 -0.10
N LYS A 208 3.37 -3.70 0.02
CA LYS A 208 4.28 -4.59 -0.72
C LYS A 208 4.13 -4.44 -2.23
N LYS A 209 2.89 -4.40 -2.74
CA LYS A 209 2.62 -4.30 -4.18
C LYS A 209 3.04 -2.96 -4.77
N ILE A 210 2.87 -1.86 -4.03
CA ILE A 210 3.19 -0.51 -4.50
C ILE A 210 4.68 -0.21 -4.37
N THR A 211 5.29 -0.55 -3.21
CA THR A 211 6.67 -0.14 -2.90
C THR A 211 7.71 -1.22 -3.19
N GLY A 212 7.29 -2.44 -3.49
CA GLY A 212 8.17 -3.61 -3.66
C GLY A 212 8.74 -4.16 -2.35
N THR A 213 8.58 -3.45 -1.23
CA THR A 213 9.18 -3.81 0.06
C THR A 213 8.17 -3.75 1.20
N LEU A 214 8.55 -4.32 2.35
CA LEU A 214 7.81 -4.19 3.62
C LEU A 214 8.78 -3.70 4.70
N PRO A 215 8.27 -3.08 5.79
CA PRO A 215 9.09 -2.70 6.93
C PRO A 215 9.86 -3.89 7.51
N THR A 216 11.07 -3.64 8.00
CA THR A 216 11.83 -4.63 8.76
C THR A 216 11.38 -4.74 10.22
N ARG A 217 10.70 -3.70 10.70
CA ARG A 217 10.13 -3.62 12.05
C ARG A 217 8.72 -3.03 11.98
N TYR A 218 7.83 -3.55 12.80
CA TYR A 218 6.44 -3.11 12.92
C TYR A 218 6.15 -2.57 14.29
N LYS A 219 5.23 -1.61 14.36
CA LYS A 219 4.63 -1.16 15.62
C LYS A 219 3.48 -2.11 15.96
N SER A 220 3.24 -2.35 17.25
CA SER A 220 2.00 -3.01 17.69
C SER A 220 0.82 -2.04 17.75
N MET A 221 1.09 -0.73 17.85
CA MET A 221 0.08 0.31 17.90
C MET A 221 0.34 1.34 16.81
N TYR A 222 -0.70 1.67 16.07
CA TYR A 222 -0.68 2.69 15.02
C TYR A 222 -1.59 3.85 15.42
N ASN A 223 -1.02 5.03 15.45
CA ASN A 223 -1.71 6.29 15.72
C ASN A 223 -1.42 7.27 14.59
N TYR A 224 -2.36 8.15 14.34
CA TYR A 224 -2.23 9.25 13.40
C TYR A 224 -2.22 10.58 14.14
N PRO A 225 -1.22 11.46 13.94
CA PRO A 225 -1.22 12.78 14.54
C PRO A 225 -2.26 13.67 13.85
N ALA A 226 -3.26 14.10 14.59
CA ALA A 226 -4.25 15.08 14.14
C ALA A 226 -3.64 16.49 14.07
N MET A 227 -4.35 17.43 13.41
CA MET A 227 -3.86 18.82 13.25
C MET A 227 -3.73 19.58 14.58
N ASP A 228 -4.51 19.23 15.59
CA ASP A 228 -4.49 19.76 16.95
C ASP A 228 -3.40 19.11 17.85
N LYS A 229 -2.55 18.24 17.28
CA LYS A 229 -1.51 17.45 17.94
C LYS A 229 -2.03 16.28 18.80
N GLU A 230 -3.33 16.00 18.79
CA GLU A 230 -3.84 14.78 19.38
C GLU A 230 -3.44 13.56 18.55
N ASN A 231 -3.32 12.40 19.21
CA ASN A 231 -3.06 11.14 18.54
C ASN A 231 -4.36 10.35 18.36
N ILE A 232 -4.84 10.26 17.13
CA ILE A 232 -5.98 9.42 16.79
C ILE A 232 -5.53 7.97 16.74
N PHE A 233 -6.07 7.15 17.63
CA PHE A 233 -5.83 5.70 17.59
C PHE A 233 -6.43 5.10 16.33
N ILE A 234 -5.62 4.34 15.59
CA ILE A 234 -6.04 3.66 14.36
C ILE A 234 -6.19 2.17 14.58
N MET A 235 -5.15 1.51 15.12
CA MET A 235 -5.14 0.07 15.27
C MET A 235 -4.11 -0.39 16.31
N TRP A 236 -4.45 -1.48 16.99
CA TRP A 236 -3.51 -2.26 17.79
C TRP A 236 -3.57 -3.72 17.39
N MET A 237 -2.41 -4.36 17.29
CA MET A 237 -2.30 -5.78 16.98
C MET A 237 -1.23 -6.45 17.84
N PRO A 238 -1.49 -7.69 18.33
CA PRO A 238 -0.44 -8.51 18.93
C PRO A 238 0.74 -8.71 17.96
N GLN A 239 1.95 -8.72 18.50
CA GLN A 239 3.16 -8.81 17.67
C GLN A 239 3.21 -10.11 16.86
N ASP A 240 2.73 -11.23 17.41
CA ASP A 240 2.68 -12.52 16.70
C ASP A 240 1.75 -12.48 15.49
N ASP A 241 0.61 -11.77 15.58
CA ASP A 241 -0.32 -11.60 14.47
C ASP A 241 0.25 -10.65 13.40
N VAL A 242 1.00 -9.64 13.82
CA VAL A 242 1.76 -8.77 12.90
C VAL A 242 2.76 -9.60 12.09
N PHE A 243 3.56 -10.45 12.76
CA PHE A 243 4.54 -11.33 12.10
C PHE A 243 3.87 -12.38 11.21
N PHE A 244 2.73 -12.92 11.63
CA PHE A 244 1.97 -13.82 10.78
C PHE A 244 1.54 -13.15 9.48
N CYS A 245 0.93 -11.97 9.54
CA CYS A 245 0.51 -11.21 8.37
C CYS A 245 1.69 -10.85 7.44
N ASP A 246 2.80 -10.39 8.01
CA ASP A 246 4.03 -10.09 7.28
C ASP A 246 4.56 -11.31 6.52
N LYS A 247 4.62 -12.46 7.19
CA LYS A 247 5.07 -13.73 6.58
C LYS A 247 4.17 -14.15 5.42
N ILE A 248 2.84 -14.05 5.57
CA ILE A 248 1.89 -14.37 4.50
C ILE A 248 2.16 -13.51 3.28
N VAL A 249 2.24 -12.19 3.45
CA VAL A 249 2.43 -11.27 2.31
C VAL A 249 3.81 -11.46 1.67
N LYS A 250 4.88 -11.63 2.46
CA LYS A 250 6.22 -11.89 1.92
C LYS A 250 6.27 -13.18 1.11
N ASN A 251 5.61 -14.24 1.56
CA ASN A 251 5.60 -15.51 0.87
C ASN A 251 4.77 -15.46 -0.41
N TYR A 252 3.67 -14.74 -0.41
CA TYR A 252 2.81 -14.60 -1.59
C TYR A 252 3.47 -13.82 -2.73
N PHE A 253 4.30 -12.84 -2.43
CA PHE A 253 4.98 -11.98 -3.42
C PHE A 253 6.45 -12.39 -3.68
N LYS A 254 6.85 -13.62 -3.37
CA LYS A 254 8.14 -14.17 -3.81
C LYS A 254 8.07 -14.50 -5.28
#